data_1886cbdeabcb8593eb55bcfc1fa680db
#
_entry.id   1886cbdeabcb8593eb55bcfc1fa680db
#
_cell.length_a   1.000
_cell.length_b   1.000
_cell.length_c   1.000
_cell.angle_alpha   90.00
_cell.angle_beta   90.00
_cell.angle_gamma   90.00
#
_symmetry.space_group_name_H-M   'P 1'
#
loop_
_entity.id
_entity.type
_entity.pdbx_description
1 polymer ?
#
loop_
_entity_poly.entity_id
_entity_poly.type
_entity_poly.pdbx_seq_one_letter_code
_entity_poly.pdbx_strand_id
1 'polypeptide(L)'
;MATLSSYITEVQRLLHDANSVFWSTSELTDYINDARERVVRDTGCLRTIQSTYTPLSSTGVAAVPWASGTVLTAGQFVFSGIFTYQVITGGTLGATVPPYPTGNQAYPPSTTFTVAGSTGMVFQYNSPCEVIPFAALPSALQTLDILNINLYWGNSRIPLRYLPWSNFNAQLRYWQNYVGRPVCFSVYGQQQIYIGPVPDQSYAVDLDTVVLPAPLTLSAPDATDPINDPYTTPVAFYAAYKAKYKEQSYGEAELYKQEYAKHVQAVLNSVYTRRIPDPYSTF
;
A
#
# COMPACT_ATOMS: atom_id res chain seq x y z
N MET A 1 -9.16 -2.69 -23.86
CA MET A 1 -8.81 -3.18 -22.50
C MET A 1 -8.91 -4.70 -22.51
N ALA A 2 -7.93 -5.38 -21.95
CA ALA A 2 -7.91 -6.84 -21.91
C ALA A 2 -8.91 -7.40 -20.89
N THR A 3 -9.36 -8.62 -21.13
CA THR A 3 -10.24 -9.39 -20.24
C THR A 3 -9.62 -10.75 -19.99
N LEU A 4 -10.08 -11.49 -18.98
CA LEU A 4 -9.58 -12.86 -18.74
C LEU A 4 -9.81 -13.75 -19.98
N SER A 5 -10.98 -13.65 -20.62
CA SER A 5 -11.29 -14.38 -21.85
C SER A 5 -10.27 -14.09 -22.95
N SER A 6 -9.89 -12.82 -23.14
CA SER A 6 -8.91 -12.45 -24.16
C SER A 6 -7.52 -12.98 -23.85
N TYR A 7 -7.08 -12.94 -22.61
CA TYR A 7 -5.80 -13.52 -22.17
C TYR A 7 -5.76 -15.03 -22.35
N ILE A 8 -6.83 -15.75 -21.94
CA ILE A 8 -6.92 -17.20 -22.12
C ILE A 8 -6.78 -17.57 -23.60
N THR A 9 -7.53 -16.89 -24.48
CA THR A 9 -7.46 -17.12 -25.93
C THR A 9 -6.06 -16.89 -26.48
N GLU A 10 -5.38 -15.84 -26.03
CA GLU A 10 -4.02 -15.52 -26.47
C GLU A 10 -3.00 -16.55 -25.97
N VAL A 11 -3.07 -16.95 -24.71
CA VAL A 11 -2.20 -17.99 -24.15
C VAL A 11 -2.42 -19.33 -24.81
N GLN A 12 -3.67 -19.74 -25.05
CA GLN A 12 -4.02 -20.98 -25.78
C GLN A 12 -3.43 -20.97 -27.20
N ARG A 13 -3.46 -19.83 -27.89
CA ARG A 13 -2.84 -19.68 -29.21
C ARG A 13 -1.31 -19.85 -29.13
N LEU A 14 -0.65 -19.27 -28.15
CA LEU A 14 0.80 -19.43 -27.93
C LEU A 14 1.18 -20.88 -27.59
N LEU A 15 0.34 -21.57 -26.84
CA LEU A 15 0.57 -22.98 -26.45
C LEU A 15 0.12 -23.99 -27.49
N HIS A 16 -0.51 -23.56 -28.60
CA HIS A 16 -1.13 -24.43 -29.62
C HIS A 16 -2.20 -25.38 -29.06
N ASP A 17 -2.89 -24.97 -27.98
CA ASP A 17 -3.94 -25.75 -27.29
C ASP A 17 -5.30 -25.03 -27.33
N ALA A 18 -5.79 -24.72 -28.52
CA ALA A 18 -7.03 -23.98 -28.72
C ALA A 18 -8.30 -24.64 -28.10
N ASN A 19 -8.24 -25.93 -27.86
CA ASN A 19 -9.38 -26.71 -27.34
C ASN A 19 -9.24 -27.06 -25.85
N SER A 20 -8.27 -26.51 -25.14
CA SER A 20 -8.02 -26.79 -23.71
C SER A 20 -7.84 -28.28 -23.40
N VAL A 21 -7.14 -29.00 -24.27
CA VAL A 21 -6.93 -30.46 -24.13
C VAL A 21 -5.88 -30.75 -23.06
N PHE A 22 -4.80 -29.95 -23.03
CA PHE A 22 -3.68 -30.11 -22.11
C PHE A 22 -3.77 -29.18 -20.90
N TRP A 23 -4.28 -27.95 -21.11
CA TRP A 23 -4.32 -26.92 -20.09
C TRP A 23 -5.75 -26.54 -19.73
N SER A 24 -6.13 -26.79 -18.47
CA SER A 24 -7.46 -26.36 -18.00
C SER A 24 -7.55 -24.84 -17.93
N THR A 25 -8.73 -24.30 -18.19
CA THR A 25 -9.00 -22.86 -18.10
C THR A 25 -8.71 -22.31 -16.69
N SER A 26 -8.94 -23.12 -15.65
CA SER A 26 -8.62 -22.72 -14.26
C SER A 26 -7.12 -22.53 -14.08
N GLU A 27 -6.33 -23.46 -14.57
CA GLU A 27 -4.87 -23.40 -14.46
C GLU A 27 -4.26 -22.24 -15.26
N LEU A 28 -4.79 -22.03 -16.47
CA LEU A 28 -4.39 -20.84 -17.24
C LEU A 28 -4.76 -19.54 -16.53
N THR A 29 -5.89 -19.50 -15.83
CA THR A 29 -6.28 -18.34 -15.03
C THR A 29 -5.28 -18.05 -13.92
N ASP A 30 -4.78 -19.08 -13.23
CA ASP A 30 -3.76 -18.92 -12.19
C ASP A 30 -2.46 -18.38 -12.79
N TYR A 31 -2.01 -18.90 -13.93
CA TYR A 31 -0.80 -18.40 -14.60
C TYR A 31 -0.95 -16.98 -15.12
N ILE A 32 -2.14 -16.61 -15.60
CA ILE A 32 -2.45 -15.24 -16.03
C ILE A 32 -2.41 -14.28 -14.83
N ASN A 33 -3.01 -14.65 -13.70
CA ASN A 33 -2.97 -13.83 -12.50
C ASN A 33 -1.53 -13.63 -11.98
N ASP A 34 -0.73 -14.70 -11.93
CA ASP A 34 0.69 -14.61 -11.58
C ASP A 34 1.47 -13.73 -12.57
N ALA A 35 1.15 -13.83 -13.86
CA ALA A 35 1.78 -13.01 -14.89
C ALA A 35 1.44 -11.51 -14.74
N ARG A 36 0.18 -11.20 -14.41
CA ARG A 36 -0.28 -9.83 -14.16
C ARG A 36 0.44 -9.22 -12.96
N GLU A 37 0.53 -9.97 -11.85
CA GLU A 37 1.30 -9.53 -10.69
C GLU A 37 2.76 -9.29 -11.05
N ARG A 38 3.35 -10.18 -11.85
CA ARG A 38 4.75 -10.06 -12.28
C ARG A 38 4.97 -8.80 -13.10
N VAL A 39 4.10 -8.52 -14.08
CA VAL A 39 4.17 -7.30 -14.88
C VAL A 39 4.09 -6.05 -14.00
N VAL A 40 3.18 -6.00 -13.04
CA VAL A 40 3.07 -4.86 -12.13
C VAL A 40 4.31 -4.71 -11.26
N ARG A 41 4.90 -5.79 -10.75
CA ARG A 41 6.14 -5.75 -9.97
C ARG A 41 7.33 -5.23 -10.79
N ASP A 42 7.42 -5.63 -12.06
CA ASP A 42 8.53 -5.26 -12.94
C ASP A 42 8.38 -3.83 -13.51
N THR A 43 7.17 -3.33 -13.66
CA THR A 43 6.92 -2.05 -14.34
C THR A 43 6.34 -0.94 -13.45
N GLY A 44 5.71 -1.28 -12.33
CA GLY A 44 4.97 -0.33 -11.50
C GLY A 44 3.79 0.32 -12.23
N CYS A 45 3.20 -0.35 -13.23
CA CYS A 45 2.19 0.24 -14.12
C CYS A 45 0.84 0.49 -13.46
N LEU A 46 0.50 -0.27 -12.42
CA LEU A 46 -0.77 -0.12 -11.72
C LEU A 46 -0.61 0.81 -10.53
N ARG A 47 -0.97 2.08 -10.75
CA ARG A 47 -0.90 3.13 -9.74
C ARG A 47 -2.30 3.56 -9.34
N THR A 48 -2.49 3.79 -8.05
CA THR A 48 -3.73 4.35 -7.51
C THR A 48 -3.44 5.40 -6.44
N ILE A 49 -4.33 6.37 -6.35
CA ILE A 49 -4.29 7.37 -5.27
C ILE A 49 -5.19 6.86 -4.15
N GLN A 50 -4.60 6.68 -2.99
CA GLN A 50 -5.32 6.31 -1.78
C GLN A 50 -5.42 7.52 -0.87
N SER A 51 -6.65 8.00 -0.62
CA SER A 51 -6.89 9.13 0.26
C SER A 51 -7.20 8.64 1.67
N THR A 52 -6.55 9.23 2.65
CA THR A 52 -6.70 8.87 4.07
C THR A 52 -6.40 10.07 4.96
N TYR A 53 -6.31 9.85 6.27
CA TYR A 53 -6.02 10.89 7.26
C TYR A 53 -4.86 10.51 8.16
N THR A 54 -4.14 11.52 8.68
CA THR A 54 -3.12 11.34 9.69
C THR A 54 -3.58 11.95 11.03
N PRO A 55 -3.27 11.35 12.19
CA PRO A 55 -2.73 10.01 12.39
C PRO A 55 -3.75 8.92 12.05
N LEU A 56 -3.28 7.76 11.62
CA LEU A 56 -4.12 6.61 11.31
C LEU A 56 -4.03 5.55 12.40
N SER A 57 -5.14 4.84 12.57
CA SER A 57 -5.16 3.60 13.34
C SER A 57 -4.80 2.40 12.46
N SER A 58 -4.55 1.24 13.07
CA SER A 58 -4.33 -0.01 12.37
C SER A 58 -5.50 -0.46 11.49
N THR A 59 -6.70 0.11 11.70
CA THR A 59 -7.92 -0.18 10.92
C THR A 59 -8.22 0.86 9.84
N GLY A 60 -7.34 1.85 9.64
CA GLY A 60 -7.55 2.94 8.67
C GLY A 60 -8.50 4.03 9.15
N VAL A 61 -9.00 3.95 10.39
CA VAL A 61 -9.84 5.00 11.01
C VAL A 61 -8.94 6.07 11.61
N ALA A 62 -9.20 7.34 11.32
CA ALA A 62 -8.46 8.45 11.90
C ALA A 62 -8.58 8.47 13.43
N ALA A 63 -7.44 8.61 14.11
CA ALA A 63 -7.43 8.77 15.55
C ALA A 63 -7.84 10.19 15.94
N VAL A 64 -8.58 10.32 17.05
CA VAL A 64 -9.02 11.60 17.61
C VAL A 64 -7.97 12.10 18.63
N PRO A 65 -7.67 13.38 18.72
CA PRO A 65 -6.77 13.88 19.76
C PRO A 65 -7.36 13.66 21.15
N TRP A 66 -6.50 13.36 22.13
CA TRP A 66 -6.91 13.22 23.52
C TRP A 66 -7.40 14.57 24.06
N ALA A 67 -8.69 14.66 24.31
CA ALA A 67 -9.30 15.85 24.91
C ALA A 67 -10.28 15.41 26.00
N SER A 68 -10.15 16.01 27.19
CA SER A 68 -11.05 15.73 28.33
C SER A 68 -12.50 16.02 27.95
N GLY A 69 -13.42 15.14 28.38
CA GLY A 69 -14.83 15.26 28.03
C GLY A 69 -15.24 14.67 26.69
N THR A 70 -14.30 14.23 25.85
CA THR A 70 -14.63 13.55 24.59
C THR A 70 -15.23 12.18 24.87
N VAL A 71 -16.39 11.89 24.28
CA VAL A 71 -17.05 10.58 24.36
C VAL A 71 -16.57 9.72 23.21
N LEU A 72 -16.06 8.53 23.52
CA LEU A 72 -15.57 7.56 22.54
C LEU A 72 -16.28 6.23 22.72
N THR A 73 -16.47 5.53 21.62
CA THR A 73 -17.02 4.17 21.57
C THR A 73 -15.92 3.14 21.39
N ALA A 74 -16.20 1.89 21.75
CA ALA A 74 -15.28 0.79 21.51
C ALA A 74 -14.89 0.68 20.02
N GLY A 75 -13.64 0.41 19.76
CA GLY A 75 -13.07 0.33 18.39
C GLY A 75 -12.54 1.66 17.85
N GLN A 76 -12.86 2.80 18.46
CA GLN A 76 -12.28 4.08 18.08
C GLN A 76 -10.83 4.20 18.55
N PHE A 77 -10.11 5.17 17.96
CA PHE A 77 -8.71 5.42 18.28
C PHE A 77 -8.53 6.84 18.76
N VAL A 78 -7.67 7.00 19.75
CA VAL A 78 -7.29 8.28 20.31
C VAL A 78 -5.77 8.40 20.36
N PHE A 79 -5.25 9.57 20.11
CA PHE A 79 -3.81 9.80 20.20
C PHE A 79 -3.47 10.87 21.25
N SER A 80 -2.29 10.71 21.82
CA SER A 80 -1.68 11.70 22.68
C SER A 80 -0.17 11.75 22.42
N GLY A 81 0.33 12.92 22.06
CA GLY A 81 1.69 13.06 21.57
C GLY A 81 1.94 12.15 20.36
N ILE A 82 2.93 11.28 20.47
CA ILE A 82 3.36 10.34 19.41
C ILE A 82 2.67 8.97 19.50
N PHE A 83 1.77 8.75 20.45
CA PHE A 83 1.19 7.44 20.71
C PHE A 83 -0.29 7.37 20.36
N THR A 84 -0.69 6.28 19.75
CA THR A 84 -2.09 5.98 19.42
C THR A 84 -2.58 4.83 20.29
N TYR A 85 -3.79 4.98 20.82
CA TYR A 85 -4.45 4.01 21.69
C TYR A 85 -5.79 3.62 21.09
N GLN A 86 -6.08 2.34 21.12
CA GLN A 86 -7.40 1.83 20.77
C GLN A 86 -8.30 1.82 22.01
N VAL A 87 -9.52 2.28 21.86
CA VAL A 87 -10.56 2.21 22.88
C VAL A 87 -11.18 0.81 22.84
N ILE A 88 -10.98 0.03 23.90
CA ILE A 88 -11.57 -1.32 24.04
C ILE A 88 -12.95 -1.22 24.68
N THR A 89 -13.08 -0.38 25.70
CA THR A 89 -14.38 -0.09 26.35
C THR A 89 -14.64 1.41 26.26
N GLY A 90 -15.76 1.78 25.63
CA GLY A 90 -16.15 3.17 25.43
C GLY A 90 -16.51 3.88 26.71
N GLY A 91 -16.53 5.21 26.66
CA GLY A 91 -16.84 6.09 27.78
C GLY A 91 -16.43 7.54 27.51
N THR A 92 -16.22 8.31 28.55
CA THR A 92 -15.79 9.71 28.50
C THR A 92 -14.32 9.83 28.91
N LEU A 93 -13.50 10.49 28.09
CA LEU A 93 -12.10 10.74 28.39
C LEU A 93 -11.92 11.67 29.59
N GLY A 94 -11.02 11.30 30.49
CA GLY A 94 -10.56 12.14 31.56
C GLY A 94 -9.50 13.15 31.15
N ALA A 95 -9.12 14.03 32.05
CA ALA A 95 -8.05 15.01 31.85
C ALA A 95 -6.65 14.37 31.87
N THR A 96 -6.51 13.22 32.52
CA THR A 96 -5.22 12.51 32.62
C THR A 96 -4.94 11.78 31.32
N VAL A 97 -3.78 12.05 30.74
CA VAL A 97 -3.28 11.39 29.56
C VAL A 97 -2.55 10.10 29.97
N PRO A 98 -2.62 9.01 29.17
CA PRO A 98 -1.81 7.82 29.44
C PRO A 98 -0.33 8.17 29.55
N PRO A 99 0.40 7.55 30.49
CA PRO A 99 1.85 7.73 30.56
C PRO A 99 2.48 7.20 29.27
N TYR A 100 3.45 7.93 28.74
CA TYR A 100 4.19 7.50 27.56
C TYR A 100 4.95 6.20 27.87
N PRO A 101 4.92 5.21 26.97
CA PRO A 101 5.78 4.04 27.10
C PRO A 101 7.24 4.50 26.97
N THR A 102 7.99 4.41 28.08
CA THR A 102 9.42 4.78 28.11
C THR A 102 10.26 3.54 28.37
N GLY A 103 11.20 3.26 27.48
CA GLY A 103 12.16 2.16 27.63
C GLY A 103 11.47 0.80 27.79
N ASN A 104 11.97 -0.02 28.72
CA ASN A 104 11.44 -1.38 28.98
C ASN A 104 10.08 -1.41 29.69
N GLN A 105 9.51 -0.28 30.04
CA GLN A 105 8.16 -0.16 30.63
C GLN A 105 7.09 0.15 29.59
N ALA A 106 7.42 0.00 28.32
CA ALA A 106 6.44 0.11 27.26
C ALA A 106 5.23 -0.78 27.55
N TYR A 107 4.03 -0.24 27.41
CA TYR A 107 2.84 -1.08 27.33
C TYR A 107 3.01 -2.01 26.13
N PRO A 108 3.21 -3.32 26.32
CA PRO A 108 3.38 -4.21 25.19
C PRO A 108 2.17 -4.07 24.26
N PRO A 109 2.33 -4.19 22.95
CA PRO A 109 1.20 -4.33 22.05
C PRO A 109 0.23 -5.39 22.59
N SER A 110 -1.06 -5.12 22.57
CA SER A 110 -2.13 -5.97 23.12
C SER A 110 -2.37 -5.88 24.64
N THR A 111 -1.58 -5.15 25.39
CA THR A 111 -1.85 -4.94 26.83
C THR A 111 -2.93 -3.88 27.00
N THR A 112 -4.00 -4.23 27.72
CA THR A 112 -5.06 -3.28 28.09
C THR A 112 -4.72 -2.57 29.39
N PHE A 113 -5.10 -1.30 29.48
CA PHE A 113 -4.90 -0.48 30.66
C PHE A 113 -6.06 0.52 30.87
N THR A 114 -6.17 1.06 32.06
CA THR A 114 -7.14 2.09 32.40
C THR A 114 -6.41 3.40 32.72
N VAL A 115 -7.06 4.52 32.48
CA VAL A 115 -6.50 5.85 32.74
C VAL A 115 -7.35 6.54 33.80
N ALA A 116 -6.67 7.12 34.79
CA ALA A 116 -7.35 7.85 35.87
C ALA A 116 -8.24 8.98 35.31
N GLY A 117 -9.47 9.09 35.83
CA GLY A 117 -10.44 10.08 35.37
C GLY A 117 -11.23 9.68 34.10
N SER A 118 -10.86 8.62 33.41
CA SER A 118 -11.63 8.05 32.29
C SER A 118 -12.50 6.91 32.82
N THR A 119 -13.70 7.23 33.30
CA THR A 119 -14.53 6.27 34.00
C THR A 119 -15.00 5.13 33.12
N GLY A 120 -14.64 3.89 33.50
CA GLY A 120 -15.05 2.67 32.82
C GLY A 120 -14.36 2.39 31.49
N MET A 121 -13.49 3.28 31.02
CA MET A 121 -12.80 3.12 29.77
C MET A 121 -11.57 2.20 29.92
N VAL A 122 -11.39 1.34 28.92
CA VAL A 122 -10.22 0.49 28.78
C VAL A 122 -9.56 0.80 27.44
N PHE A 123 -8.25 0.96 27.47
CA PHE A 123 -7.43 1.29 26.32
C PHE A 123 -6.41 0.19 26.04
N GLN A 124 -6.00 0.10 24.80
CA GLN A 124 -4.89 -0.73 24.35
C GLN A 124 -3.91 0.13 23.57
N TYR A 125 -2.63 0.02 23.90
CA TYR A 125 -1.60 0.68 23.10
C TYR A 125 -1.57 0.10 21.68
N ASN A 126 -1.59 0.97 20.67
CA ASN A 126 -1.59 0.55 19.27
C ASN A 126 -0.22 0.82 18.61
N SER A 127 0.08 2.08 18.38
CA SER A 127 1.33 2.48 17.72
C SER A 127 1.62 3.97 17.93
N PRO A 128 2.87 4.43 17.67
CA PRO A 128 3.14 5.85 17.54
C PRO A 128 2.31 6.49 16.41
N CYS A 129 1.89 7.75 16.62
CA CYS A 129 1.06 8.47 15.63
C CYS A 129 1.80 8.81 14.35
N GLU A 130 3.14 8.85 14.38
CA GLU A 130 3.97 9.09 13.21
C GLU A 130 4.07 7.87 12.28
N VAL A 131 3.49 6.75 12.67
CA VAL A 131 3.56 5.49 11.89
C VAL A 131 2.21 5.19 11.26
N ILE A 132 2.21 4.99 9.96
CA ILE A 132 1.06 4.52 9.19
C ILE A 132 1.38 3.13 8.67
N PRO A 133 0.78 2.05 9.21
CA PRO A 133 0.97 0.71 8.67
C PRO A 133 0.26 0.57 7.33
N PHE A 134 0.86 -0.15 6.38
CA PHE A 134 0.24 -0.40 5.06
C PHE A 134 -1.11 -1.10 5.20
N ALA A 135 -1.28 -1.94 6.21
CA ALA A 135 -2.54 -2.60 6.51
C ALA A 135 -3.69 -1.63 6.87
N ALA A 136 -3.36 -0.39 7.26
CA ALA A 136 -4.34 0.65 7.57
C ALA A 136 -4.74 1.48 6.34
N LEU A 137 -4.14 1.24 5.18
CA LEU A 137 -4.50 1.96 3.96
C LEU A 137 -5.88 1.51 3.44
N PRO A 138 -6.69 2.45 2.94
CA PRO A 138 -8.08 2.18 2.57
C PRO A 138 -8.24 1.44 1.24
N SER A 139 -7.30 0.60 0.86
CA SER A 139 -7.36 -0.16 -0.38
C SER A 139 -7.67 -1.63 -0.10
N ALA A 140 -8.58 -2.20 -0.89
CA ALA A 140 -8.77 -3.65 -0.97
C ALA A 140 -7.60 -4.36 -1.69
N LEU A 141 -6.72 -3.59 -2.34
CA LEU A 141 -5.59 -4.08 -3.10
C LEU A 141 -4.31 -4.03 -2.25
N GLN A 142 -3.46 -5.00 -2.44
CA GLN A 142 -2.17 -5.04 -1.75
C GLN A 142 -1.25 -3.94 -2.28
N THR A 143 -0.85 -3.00 -1.41
CA THR A 143 0.11 -1.95 -1.73
C THR A 143 1.52 -2.53 -1.77
N LEU A 144 2.24 -2.30 -2.86
CA LEU A 144 3.64 -2.70 -3.05
C LEU A 144 4.61 -1.61 -2.61
N ASP A 145 4.34 -0.37 -3.05
CA ASP A 145 5.23 0.75 -2.81
C ASP A 145 4.46 2.08 -2.78
N ILE A 146 5.06 3.09 -2.18
CA ILE A 146 4.53 4.44 -2.07
C ILE A 146 5.51 5.38 -2.74
N LEU A 147 5.05 6.00 -3.83
CA LEU A 147 5.88 6.87 -4.65
C LEU A 147 5.90 8.31 -4.14
N ASN A 148 4.75 8.78 -3.65
CA ASN A 148 4.60 10.13 -3.16
C ASN A 148 3.46 10.23 -2.14
N ILE A 149 3.57 11.18 -1.21
CA ILE A 149 2.52 11.53 -0.27
C ILE A 149 2.27 13.02 -0.38
N ASN A 150 1.01 13.40 -0.61
CA ASN A 150 0.58 14.78 -0.60
C ASN A 150 -0.34 15.02 0.60
N LEU A 151 -0.04 16.06 1.36
CA LEU A 151 -0.82 16.47 2.51
C LEU A 151 -1.68 17.68 2.14
N TYR A 152 -2.93 17.69 2.58
CA TYR A 152 -3.81 18.84 2.42
C TYR A 152 -3.73 19.75 3.65
N TRP A 153 -3.37 21.00 3.42
CA TRP A 153 -3.37 22.05 4.42
C TRP A 153 -4.29 23.19 3.97
N GLY A 154 -5.48 23.22 4.55
CA GLY A 154 -6.56 24.04 4.01
C GLY A 154 -6.87 23.63 2.56
N ASN A 155 -6.80 24.57 1.63
CA ASN A 155 -7.02 24.32 0.21
C ASN A 155 -5.73 24.01 -0.57
N SER A 156 -4.59 23.94 0.11
CA SER A 156 -3.28 23.72 -0.52
C SER A 156 -2.86 22.25 -0.41
N ARG A 157 -2.47 21.66 -1.53
CA ARG A 157 -1.88 20.33 -1.62
C ARG A 157 -0.37 20.46 -1.55
N ILE A 158 0.24 19.89 -0.52
CA ILE A 158 1.67 20.02 -0.22
C ILE A 158 2.31 18.65 -0.32
N PRO A 159 3.29 18.42 -1.22
CA PRO A 159 4.01 17.17 -1.27
C PRO A 159 4.93 17.04 -0.05
N LEU A 160 4.93 15.85 0.57
CA LEU A 160 5.89 15.50 1.61
C LEU A 160 7.21 15.08 0.95
N ARG A 161 8.34 15.49 1.55
CA ARG A 161 9.66 15.10 1.06
C ARG A 161 9.96 13.65 1.46
N TYR A 162 10.29 12.80 0.50
CA TYR A 162 10.81 11.46 0.81
C TYR A 162 12.21 11.56 1.39
N LEU A 163 12.45 10.84 2.48
CA LEU A 163 13.78 10.64 3.07
C LEU A 163 14.07 9.13 3.18
N PRO A 164 15.26 8.66 2.78
CA PRO A 164 15.68 7.30 3.06
C PRO A 164 15.60 7.01 4.56
N TRP A 165 15.23 5.79 4.95
CA TRP A 165 15.04 5.43 6.35
C TRP A 165 16.24 5.79 7.25
N SER A 166 17.46 5.56 6.78
CA SER A 166 18.67 5.90 7.53
C SER A 166 18.75 7.39 7.92
N ASN A 167 18.40 8.27 6.97
CA ASN A 167 18.42 9.72 7.19
C ASN A 167 17.24 10.15 8.05
N PHE A 168 16.06 9.56 7.82
CA PHE A 168 14.87 9.83 8.63
C PHE A 168 15.11 9.43 10.09
N ASN A 169 15.61 8.22 10.33
CA ASN A 169 15.88 7.70 11.67
C ASN A 169 16.98 8.50 12.42
N ALA A 170 18.00 8.98 11.70
CA ALA A 170 19.01 9.83 12.29
C ALA A 170 18.45 11.17 12.82
N GLN A 171 17.38 11.67 12.17
CA GLN A 171 16.69 12.90 12.54
C GLN A 171 15.55 12.68 13.54
N LEU A 172 15.15 11.43 13.77
CA LEU A 172 13.98 11.09 14.61
C LEU A 172 14.10 11.65 16.03
N ARG A 173 15.32 11.74 16.59
CA ARG A 173 15.57 12.37 17.91
C ARG A 173 15.04 13.79 18.02
N TYR A 174 15.05 14.53 16.93
CA TYR A 174 14.59 15.92 16.91
C TYR A 174 13.09 16.02 16.73
N TRP A 175 12.46 14.99 16.14
CA TRP A 175 11.04 15.03 15.78
C TRP A 175 10.13 14.31 16.75
N GLN A 176 10.65 13.37 17.56
CA GLN A 176 9.86 12.65 18.56
C GLN A 176 9.15 13.58 19.56
N ASN A 177 9.77 14.70 19.89
CA ASN A 177 9.23 15.68 20.81
C ASN A 177 8.62 16.91 20.13
N TYR A 178 8.64 16.94 18.79
CA TYR A 178 8.09 18.06 18.03
C TYR A 178 6.82 17.64 17.34
N VAL A 179 5.72 18.23 17.79
CA VAL A 179 4.39 18.04 17.20
C VAL A 179 4.12 19.19 16.26
N GLY A 180 3.73 18.92 15.04
CA GLY A 180 3.48 19.94 14.03
C GLY A 180 3.05 19.36 12.68
N ARG A 181 2.96 20.23 11.70
CA ARG A 181 2.61 19.81 10.33
C ARG A 181 3.71 18.92 9.75
N PRO A 182 3.38 17.71 9.27
CA PRO A 182 4.33 16.84 8.59
C PRO A 182 4.96 17.50 7.35
N VAL A 183 6.26 17.28 7.14
CA VAL A 183 7.02 17.83 6.00
C VAL A 183 7.75 16.76 5.21
N CYS A 184 7.92 15.57 5.79
CA CYS A 184 8.62 14.48 5.14
C CYS A 184 8.07 13.13 5.55
N PHE A 185 8.42 12.11 4.79
CA PHE A 185 8.06 10.72 5.07
C PHE A 185 9.20 9.77 4.73
N SER A 186 9.14 8.58 5.30
CA SER A 186 10.00 7.46 4.98
C SER A 186 9.21 6.17 4.97
N VAL A 187 9.63 5.22 4.15
CA VAL A 187 9.03 3.87 4.12
C VAL A 187 10.01 2.89 4.76
N TYR A 188 9.51 2.08 5.68
CA TYR A 188 10.29 1.06 6.37
C TYR A 188 9.72 -0.32 6.12
N GLY A 189 10.57 -1.21 5.58
CA GLY A 189 10.29 -2.64 5.45
C GLY A 189 9.06 -2.99 4.59
N GLN A 190 8.59 -2.14 3.71
CA GLN A 190 7.36 -2.33 2.91
C GLN A 190 6.09 -2.58 3.76
N GLN A 191 6.11 -2.20 5.03
CA GLN A 191 5.01 -2.42 5.95
C GLN A 191 4.55 -1.15 6.66
N GLN A 192 5.43 -0.17 6.79
CA GLN A 192 5.18 1.03 7.58
C GLN A 192 5.65 2.28 6.88
N ILE A 193 4.84 3.33 6.97
CA ILE A 193 5.18 4.69 6.56
C ILE A 193 5.43 5.47 7.84
N TYR A 194 6.56 6.12 7.92
CA TYR A 194 6.88 7.08 8.97
C TYR A 194 6.72 8.48 8.42
N ILE A 195 6.06 9.35 9.15
CA ILE A 195 5.89 10.76 8.81
C ILE A 195 6.52 11.63 9.89
N GLY A 196 7.11 12.72 9.48
CA GLY A 196 7.79 13.63 10.41
C GLY A 196 7.57 15.09 10.05
N PRO A 197 7.46 15.97 11.05
CA PRO A 197 7.23 15.70 12.47
C PRO A 197 5.90 15.00 12.78
N VAL A 198 5.69 14.62 14.04
CA VAL A 198 4.44 14.02 14.49
C VAL A 198 3.27 14.96 14.20
N PRO A 199 2.19 14.50 13.55
CA PRO A 199 1.05 15.35 13.22
C PRO A 199 0.42 15.99 14.46
N ASP A 200 0.22 17.31 14.44
CA ASP A 200 -0.47 18.08 15.48
C ASP A 200 -2.00 18.00 15.36
N GLN A 201 -2.48 17.58 14.22
CA GLN A 201 -3.90 17.37 13.94
C GLN A 201 -4.09 16.29 12.86
N SER A 202 -5.33 15.93 12.60
CA SER A 202 -5.66 15.04 11.50
C SER A 202 -5.60 15.81 10.17
N TYR A 203 -4.70 15.41 9.29
CA TYR A 203 -4.57 15.94 7.94
C TYR A 203 -5.10 14.93 6.93
N ALA A 204 -5.82 15.40 5.94
CA ALA A 204 -6.11 14.60 4.77
C ALA A 204 -4.82 14.41 3.96
N VAL A 205 -4.56 13.18 3.54
CA VAL A 205 -3.38 12.83 2.74
C VAL A 205 -3.77 11.96 1.56
N ASP A 206 -3.15 12.22 0.43
CA ASP A 206 -3.21 11.39 -0.76
C ASP A 206 -1.87 10.67 -0.92
N LEU A 207 -1.92 9.36 -0.94
CA LEU A 207 -0.77 8.49 -1.19
C LEU A 207 -0.82 8.00 -2.64
N ASP A 208 0.21 8.30 -3.42
CA ASP A 208 0.43 7.73 -4.74
C ASP A 208 1.10 6.36 -4.57
N THR A 209 0.34 5.30 -4.77
CA THR A 209 0.75 3.94 -4.45
C THR A 209 0.80 3.06 -5.69
N VAL A 210 1.75 2.14 -5.73
CA VAL A 210 1.76 1.00 -6.64
C VAL A 210 1.06 -0.16 -5.95
N VAL A 211 0.04 -0.73 -6.59
CA VAL A 211 -0.77 -1.80 -6.01
C VAL A 211 -0.77 -3.04 -6.91
N LEU A 212 -0.93 -4.22 -6.31
CA LEU A 212 -1.15 -5.44 -7.07
C LEU A 212 -2.58 -5.48 -7.64
N PRO A 213 -2.76 -6.04 -8.85
CA PRO A 213 -4.08 -6.19 -9.43
C PRO A 213 -4.89 -7.25 -8.67
N ALA A 214 -6.19 -7.00 -8.49
CA ALA A 214 -7.08 -8.03 -7.98
C ALA A 214 -7.10 -9.23 -8.94
N PRO A 215 -7.17 -10.48 -8.43
CA PRO A 215 -7.20 -11.66 -9.29
C PRO A 215 -8.44 -11.65 -10.19
N LEU A 216 -8.24 -11.95 -11.46
CA LEU A 216 -9.34 -12.23 -12.39
C LEU A 216 -9.90 -13.62 -12.10
N THR A 217 -11.21 -13.78 -12.20
CA THR A 217 -11.93 -15.02 -11.87
C THR A 217 -12.77 -15.51 -13.03
N LEU A 218 -12.94 -16.82 -13.13
CA LEU A 218 -13.80 -17.44 -14.13
C LEU A 218 -15.30 -17.12 -13.94
N SER A 219 -15.69 -16.63 -12.78
CA SER A 219 -17.07 -16.16 -12.53
C SER A 219 -17.41 -14.86 -13.26
N ALA A 220 -16.40 -14.08 -13.64
CA ALA A 220 -16.52 -12.84 -14.39
C ALA A 220 -15.43 -12.72 -15.48
N PRO A 221 -15.42 -13.61 -16.49
CA PRO A 221 -14.34 -13.71 -17.45
C PRO A 221 -14.20 -12.48 -18.36
N ASP A 222 -15.24 -11.71 -18.51
CA ASP A 222 -15.28 -10.50 -19.35
C ASP A 222 -15.07 -9.21 -18.53
N ALA A 223 -14.78 -9.35 -17.23
CA ALA A 223 -14.39 -8.20 -16.41
C ALA A 223 -13.12 -7.55 -16.98
N THR A 224 -13.16 -6.24 -17.12
CA THR A 224 -12.04 -5.46 -17.65
C THR A 224 -10.85 -5.47 -16.68
N ASP A 225 -9.68 -5.78 -17.19
CA ASP A 225 -8.44 -5.68 -16.42
C ASP A 225 -8.09 -4.20 -16.13
N PRO A 226 -7.75 -3.84 -14.90
CA PRO A 226 -7.24 -2.50 -14.57
C PRO A 226 -5.87 -2.20 -15.19
N ILE A 227 -5.14 -3.21 -15.68
CA ILE A 227 -3.88 -3.01 -16.39
C ILE A 227 -4.19 -2.51 -17.81
N ASN A 228 -3.65 -1.33 -18.15
CA ASN A 228 -3.87 -0.72 -19.46
C ASN A 228 -2.83 -1.17 -20.50
N ASP A 229 -3.20 -1.08 -21.77
CA ASP A 229 -2.23 -1.21 -22.86
C ASP A 229 -1.17 -0.08 -22.78
N PRO A 230 0.12 -0.37 -23.03
CA PRO A 230 0.67 -1.61 -23.63
C PRO A 230 1.14 -2.66 -22.61
N TYR A 231 0.83 -2.53 -21.31
CA TYR A 231 1.30 -3.44 -20.26
C TYR A 231 0.59 -4.80 -20.27
N THR A 232 -0.47 -4.97 -21.05
CA THR A 232 -1.21 -6.23 -21.19
C THR A 232 -0.46 -7.26 -22.06
N THR A 233 0.28 -6.82 -23.07
CA THR A 233 0.99 -7.70 -24.00
C THR A 233 1.96 -8.68 -23.33
N PRO A 234 2.82 -8.27 -22.35
CA PRO A 234 3.74 -9.21 -21.70
C PRO A 234 3.04 -10.33 -20.91
N VAL A 235 1.79 -10.13 -20.46
CA VAL A 235 1.08 -11.09 -19.60
C VAL A 235 0.97 -12.46 -20.23
N ALA A 236 0.56 -12.53 -21.51
CA ALA A 236 0.38 -13.80 -22.22
C ALA A 236 1.69 -14.58 -22.35
N PHE A 237 2.81 -13.91 -22.58
CA PHE A 237 4.13 -14.55 -22.71
C PHE A 237 4.61 -15.12 -21.39
N TYR A 238 4.40 -14.44 -20.26
CA TYR A 238 4.78 -14.97 -18.96
C TYR A 238 3.88 -16.14 -18.53
N ALA A 239 2.60 -16.09 -18.83
CA ALA A 239 1.68 -17.20 -18.57
C ALA A 239 2.07 -18.44 -19.40
N ALA A 240 2.39 -18.26 -20.71
CA ALA A 240 2.88 -19.33 -21.57
C ALA A 240 4.23 -19.90 -21.08
N TYR A 241 5.14 -19.04 -20.59
CA TYR A 241 6.38 -19.48 -19.94
C TYR A 241 6.09 -20.43 -18.77
N LYS A 242 5.17 -20.06 -17.86
CA LYS A 242 4.83 -20.92 -16.69
C LYS A 242 4.24 -22.26 -17.12
N ALA A 243 3.35 -22.24 -18.11
CA ALA A 243 2.76 -23.46 -18.66
C ALA A 243 3.83 -24.40 -19.22
N LYS A 244 4.71 -23.91 -20.10
CA LYS A 244 5.81 -24.70 -20.69
C LYS A 244 6.86 -25.14 -19.67
N TYR A 245 7.10 -24.34 -18.65
CA TYR A 245 7.97 -24.75 -17.55
C TYR A 245 7.42 -25.97 -16.78
N LYS A 246 6.11 -26.00 -16.51
CA LYS A 246 5.43 -27.15 -15.89
C LYS A 246 5.48 -28.38 -16.78
N GLU A 247 5.35 -28.22 -18.10
CA GLU A 247 5.47 -29.31 -19.09
C GLU A 247 6.90 -29.88 -19.18
N GLN A 248 7.87 -29.27 -18.48
CA GLN A 248 9.30 -29.58 -18.54
C GLN A 248 9.94 -29.30 -19.92
N SER A 249 9.28 -28.54 -20.77
CA SER A 249 9.82 -28.04 -22.05
C SER A 249 10.67 -26.79 -21.82
N TYR A 250 11.80 -26.94 -21.15
CA TYR A 250 12.60 -25.81 -20.67
C TYR A 250 13.15 -24.92 -21.80
N GLY A 251 13.43 -25.49 -22.97
CA GLY A 251 13.89 -24.73 -24.14
C GLY A 251 12.83 -23.74 -24.64
N GLU A 252 11.59 -24.21 -24.80
CA GLU A 252 10.47 -23.34 -25.21
C GLU A 252 10.12 -22.34 -24.11
N ALA A 253 10.12 -22.78 -22.84
CA ALA A 253 9.87 -21.92 -21.72
C ALA A 253 10.85 -20.73 -21.69
N GLU A 254 12.15 -20.97 -21.88
CA GLU A 254 13.15 -19.89 -21.89
C GLU A 254 12.94 -18.90 -23.03
N LEU A 255 12.48 -19.34 -24.21
CA LEU A 255 12.11 -18.45 -25.32
C LEU A 255 10.96 -17.52 -24.93
N TYR A 256 9.89 -18.04 -24.32
CA TYR A 256 8.77 -17.21 -23.85
C TYR A 256 9.21 -16.22 -22.79
N LYS A 257 10.10 -16.60 -21.89
CA LYS A 257 10.65 -15.70 -20.87
C LYS A 257 11.49 -14.58 -21.48
N GLN A 258 12.26 -14.87 -22.52
CA GLN A 258 13.02 -13.85 -23.27
C GLN A 258 12.09 -12.88 -24.00
N GLU A 259 11.03 -13.38 -24.64
CA GLU A 259 10.03 -12.52 -25.27
C GLU A 259 9.30 -11.65 -24.25
N TYR A 260 8.94 -12.22 -23.09
CA TYR A 260 8.42 -11.43 -21.97
C TYR A 260 9.35 -10.26 -21.60
N ALA A 261 10.64 -10.53 -21.40
CA ALA A 261 11.61 -9.52 -21.03
C ALA A 261 11.76 -8.41 -22.11
N LYS A 262 11.75 -8.80 -23.39
CA LYS A 262 11.77 -7.85 -24.52
C LYS A 262 10.53 -6.95 -24.51
N HIS A 263 9.34 -7.53 -24.32
CA HIS A 263 8.10 -6.76 -24.26
C HIS A 263 8.07 -5.80 -23.09
N VAL A 264 8.47 -6.25 -21.89
CA VAL A 264 8.59 -5.37 -20.70
C VAL A 264 9.55 -4.21 -20.99
N GLN A 265 10.72 -4.49 -21.56
CA GLN A 265 11.70 -3.46 -21.89
C GLN A 265 11.16 -2.47 -22.95
N ALA A 266 10.47 -2.96 -23.97
CA ALA A 266 9.88 -2.13 -25.01
C ALA A 266 8.79 -1.20 -24.43
N VAL A 267 7.97 -1.73 -23.53
CA VAL A 267 6.93 -0.94 -22.84
C VAL A 267 7.56 0.14 -21.96
N LEU A 268 8.55 -0.20 -21.14
CA LEU A 268 9.26 0.75 -20.29
C LEU A 268 9.88 1.87 -21.15
N ASN A 269 10.54 1.53 -22.22
CA ASN A 269 11.14 2.50 -23.14
C ASN A 269 10.07 3.42 -23.75
N SER A 270 8.92 2.88 -24.18
CA SER A 270 7.84 3.68 -24.78
C SER A 270 7.22 4.67 -23.82
N VAL A 271 7.13 4.33 -22.55
CA VAL A 271 6.60 5.20 -21.49
C VAL A 271 7.60 6.30 -21.12
N TYR A 272 8.89 5.99 -21.09
CA TYR A 272 9.94 6.97 -20.76
C TYR A 272 10.06 8.08 -21.79
N THR A 273 9.93 7.75 -23.07
CA THR A 273 10.01 8.73 -24.18
C THR A 273 8.87 9.75 -24.19
N ARG A 274 7.76 9.47 -23.51
CA ARG A 274 6.60 10.39 -23.41
C ARG A 274 6.68 11.37 -22.25
N ARG A 275 7.61 11.21 -21.33
CA ARG A 275 7.81 12.17 -20.24
C ARG A 275 8.62 13.35 -20.77
N ILE A 276 7.95 14.47 -21.01
CA ILE A 276 8.63 15.75 -21.22
C ILE A 276 9.32 16.10 -19.91
N PRO A 277 10.65 16.29 -19.91
CA PRO A 277 11.34 16.76 -18.71
C PRO A 277 10.70 18.05 -18.26
N ASP A 278 10.29 18.12 -16.99
CA ASP A 278 9.82 19.38 -16.42
C ASP A 278 11.02 20.34 -16.35
N PRO A 279 11.00 21.46 -17.09
CA PRO A 279 12.09 22.42 -17.08
C PRO A 279 12.30 23.08 -15.71
N TYR A 280 11.36 22.89 -14.77
CA TYR A 280 11.43 23.41 -13.40
C TYR A 280 11.79 22.34 -12.37
N SER A 281 11.98 21.08 -12.75
CA SER A 281 12.52 20.07 -11.86
C SER A 281 14.02 20.31 -11.67
N THR A 282 14.36 21.31 -10.92
CA THR A 282 15.74 21.48 -10.41
C THR A 282 15.96 20.49 -9.28
N PHE A 283 17.03 19.72 -9.44
CA PHE A 283 17.56 18.66 -8.61
C PHE A 283 17.65 18.94 -7.11
#